data_12f74d263a0c2794f4a061195be1b3f9
#
_entry.id   12f74d263a0c2794f4a061195be1b3f9
#
_cell.length_a   1.000
_cell.length_b   1.000
_cell.length_c   1.000
_cell.angle_alpha   90.00
_cell.angle_beta   90.00
_cell.angle_gamma   90.00
#
_symmetry.space_group_name_H-M   'P 1'
#
loop_
_entity.id
_entity.type
_entity.pdbx_description
1 polymer ?
#
loop_
_entity_poly.entity_id
_entity_poly.type
_entity_poly.pdbx_seq_one_letter_code
_entity_poly.pdbx_strand_id
1 'polypeptide(L)'
;MTNKEFIKIFQQVAKQNDITVSQDDVRMLLKILEQSCLLTGIRLEVGEKVTIGKFLTIEKIEKPPKPYVIQWGDRKGEKGMTKRKIITVIKNTKHFANKSEES
;
A
#
# COMPACT_ATOMS: atom_id res chain seq x y z
N MET A 1 11.62 -13.30 3.42
CA MET A 1 11.13 -13.11 4.80
C MET A 1 9.66 -13.49 4.89
N THR A 2 9.29 -14.24 5.90
CA THR A 2 7.91 -14.66 6.12
C THR A 2 7.20 -13.73 7.12
N ASN A 3 5.87 -13.85 7.20
CA ASN A 3 5.10 -13.14 8.23
C ASN A 3 5.55 -13.48 9.65
N LYS A 4 5.93 -14.73 9.87
CA LYS A 4 6.43 -15.17 11.18
C LYS A 4 7.70 -14.43 11.56
N GLU A 5 8.62 -14.26 10.63
CA GLU A 5 9.87 -13.53 10.85
C GLU A 5 9.59 -12.04 11.11
N PHE A 6 8.66 -11.45 10.35
CA PHE A 6 8.25 -10.06 10.57
C PHE A 6 7.65 -9.88 11.97
N ILE A 7 6.80 -10.82 12.41
CA ILE A 7 6.19 -10.76 13.75
C ILE A 7 7.28 -10.76 14.84
N LYS A 8 8.32 -11.59 14.67
CA LYS A 8 9.45 -11.63 15.61
C LYS A 8 10.19 -10.29 15.65
N ILE A 9 10.43 -9.69 14.49
CA ILE A 9 11.06 -8.37 14.39
C ILE A 9 10.20 -7.34 15.11
N PHE A 10 8.89 -7.35 14.87
CA PHE A 10 7.96 -6.45 15.54
C PHE A 10 8.03 -6.58 17.06
N GLN A 11 8.01 -7.82 17.57
CA GLN A 11 8.13 -8.08 19.00
C GLN A 11 9.45 -7.57 19.56
N GLN A 12 10.53 -7.73 18.82
CA GLN A 12 11.85 -7.24 19.22
C GLN A 12 11.88 -5.71 19.32
N VAL A 13 11.36 -5.03 18.33
CA VAL A 13 11.29 -3.57 18.30
C VAL A 13 10.39 -3.05 19.41
N ALA A 14 9.24 -3.69 19.63
CA ALA A 14 8.35 -3.34 20.73
C ALA A 14 9.06 -3.43 22.07
N LYS A 15 9.82 -4.50 22.27
CA LYS A 15 10.60 -4.71 23.51
C LYS A 15 11.67 -3.63 23.70
N GLN A 16 12.29 -3.17 22.62
CA GLN A 16 13.24 -2.04 22.65
C GLN A 16 12.55 -0.74 23.12
N ASN A 17 11.25 -0.66 22.95
CA ASN A 17 10.43 0.48 23.40
C ASN A 17 9.65 0.17 24.69
N ASP A 18 10.12 -0.82 25.46
CA ASP A 18 9.53 -1.23 26.73
C ASP A 18 8.09 -1.73 26.63
N ILE A 19 7.73 -2.30 25.48
CA ILE A 19 6.40 -2.84 25.22
C ILE A 19 6.53 -4.35 24.93
N THR A 20 5.77 -5.15 25.66
CA THR A 20 5.70 -6.60 25.43
C THR A 20 4.40 -6.91 24.71
N VAL A 21 4.49 -7.54 23.53
CA VAL A 21 3.34 -7.97 22.75
C VAL A 21 3.48 -9.45 22.39
N SER A 22 2.36 -10.16 22.43
CA SER A 22 2.31 -11.56 21.98
C SER A 22 2.23 -11.63 20.46
N GLN A 23 2.44 -12.82 19.89
CA GLN A 23 2.27 -13.01 18.43
C GLN A 23 0.84 -12.69 18.00
N ASP A 24 -0.15 -13.05 18.81
CA ASP A 24 -1.56 -12.76 18.51
C ASP A 24 -1.84 -11.26 18.56
N ASP A 25 -1.22 -10.55 19.50
CA ASP A 25 -1.32 -9.08 19.57
C ASP A 25 -0.75 -8.44 18.30
N VAL A 26 0.38 -8.91 17.82
CA VAL A 26 0.99 -8.38 16.59
C VAL A 26 0.07 -8.62 15.38
N ARG A 27 -0.51 -9.82 15.27
CA ARG A 27 -1.44 -10.13 14.19
C ARG A 27 -2.67 -9.23 14.24
N MET A 28 -3.20 -8.98 15.42
CA MET A 28 -4.33 -8.08 15.60
C MET A 28 -3.97 -6.64 15.21
N LEU A 29 -2.82 -6.15 15.64
CA LEU A 29 -2.35 -4.81 15.30
C LEU A 29 -2.15 -4.65 13.80
N LEU A 30 -1.57 -5.64 13.12
CA LEU A 30 -1.41 -5.63 11.67
C LEU A 30 -2.76 -5.61 10.95
N LYS A 31 -3.73 -6.37 11.44
CA LYS A 31 -5.08 -6.39 10.89
C LYS A 31 -5.75 -5.01 11.02
N ILE A 32 -5.62 -4.38 12.18
CA ILE A 32 -6.16 -3.04 12.42
C ILE A 32 -5.49 -2.03 11.49
N LEU A 33 -4.18 -2.11 11.34
CA LEU A 33 -3.44 -1.23 10.43
C LEU A 33 -3.91 -1.40 8.97
N GLU A 34 -4.05 -2.64 8.52
CA GLU A 34 -4.53 -2.95 7.18
C GLU A 34 -5.93 -2.37 6.94
N GLN A 35 -6.85 -2.61 7.86
CA GLN A 35 -8.21 -2.11 7.77
C GLN A 35 -8.27 -0.58 7.83
N SER A 36 -7.41 0.04 8.63
CA SER A 36 -7.31 1.50 8.73
C SER A 36 -6.81 2.10 7.43
N CYS A 37 -5.81 1.49 6.81
CA CYS A 37 -5.30 1.94 5.50
C CYS A 37 -6.35 1.79 4.41
N LEU A 38 -7.09 0.69 4.41
CA LEU A 38 -8.17 0.45 3.46
C LEU A 38 -9.27 1.50 3.58
N LEU A 39 -9.72 1.77 4.80
CA LEU A 39 -10.76 2.76 5.06
C LEU A 39 -10.29 4.17 4.69
N THR A 40 -9.04 4.50 4.98
CA THR A 40 -8.43 5.76 4.58
C THR A 40 -8.46 5.91 3.05
N GLY A 41 -8.06 4.87 2.32
CA GLY A 41 -8.10 4.87 0.86
C GLY A 41 -9.51 5.09 0.30
N ILE A 42 -10.52 4.51 0.95
CA ILE A 42 -11.93 4.68 0.55
C ILE A 42 -12.38 6.14 0.75
N ARG A 43 -11.96 6.77 1.83
CA ARG A 43 -12.36 8.14 2.18
C ARG A 43 -11.60 9.24 1.45
N LEU A 44 -10.43 8.94 0.91
CA LEU A 44 -9.66 9.92 0.14
C LEU A 44 -10.39 10.27 -1.15
N GLU A 45 -10.33 11.53 -1.55
CA GLU A 45 -10.76 11.97 -2.87
C GLU A 45 -9.61 11.82 -3.87
N VAL A 46 -9.95 11.74 -5.15
CA VAL A 46 -8.94 11.65 -6.21
C VAL A 46 -8.01 12.87 -6.16
N GLY A 47 -6.71 12.60 -6.14
CA GLY A 47 -5.69 13.64 -6.00
C GLY A 47 -5.28 13.92 -4.57
N GLU A 48 -6.01 13.42 -3.59
CA GLU A 48 -5.62 13.55 -2.20
C GLU A 48 -4.62 12.49 -1.78
N LYS A 49 -3.77 12.84 -0.83
CA LYS A 49 -2.84 11.93 -0.21
C LYS A 49 -2.74 12.22 1.28
N VAL A 50 -2.38 11.19 2.04
CA VAL A 50 -2.12 11.29 3.48
C VAL A 50 -0.84 10.54 3.81
N THR A 51 0.00 11.15 4.66
CA THR A 51 1.22 10.53 5.16
C THR A 51 0.95 9.97 6.55
N ILE A 52 1.20 8.66 6.72
CA ILE A 52 1.02 7.97 7.98
C ILE A 52 2.39 7.80 8.64
N GLY A 53 2.56 8.41 9.80
CA GLY A 53 3.85 8.47 10.46
C GLY A 53 4.87 9.12 9.54
N LYS A 54 6.07 8.55 9.49
CA LYS A 54 7.15 9.04 8.60
C LYS A 54 7.53 7.99 7.55
N PHE A 55 6.69 6.98 7.34
CA PHE A 55 7.10 5.86 6.49
C PHE A 55 6.15 5.52 5.35
N LEU A 56 4.85 5.83 5.45
CA LEU A 56 3.86 5.49 4.43
C LEU A 56 3.12 6.71 3.92
N THR A 57 2.84 6.73 2.62
CA THR A 57 1.91 7.67 2.01
C THR A 57 0.83 6.89 1.27
N ILE A 58 -0.43 7.20 1.53
CA ILE A 58 -1.59 6.65 0.83
C ILE A 58 -2.13 7.75 -0.08
N GLU A 59 -2.24 7.46 -1.36
CA GLU A 59 -2.68 8.42 -2.36
C GLU A 59 -3.75 7.80 -3.25
N LYS A 60 -4.78 8.55 -3.54
CA LYS A 60 -5.80 8.14 -4.50
C LYS A 60 -5.52 8.85 -5.82
N ILE A 61 -5.22 8.07 -6.85
CA ILE A 61 -4.89 8.59 -8.18
C ILE A 61 -5.89 8.08 -9.20
N GLU A 62 -6.01 8.84 -10.28
CA GLU A 62 -6.80 8.46 -11.42
C GLU A 62 -5.86 8.13 -12.57
N LYS A 63 -6.01 6.93 -13.14
CA LYS A 63 -5.31 6.56 -14.35
C LYS A 63 -6.13 6.94 -15.57
N PRO A 64 -5.57 7.74 -16.49
CA PRO A 64 -6.29 8.11 -17.70
C PRO A 64 -6.55 6.88 -18.59
N PRO A 65 -7.56 6.93 -19.46
CA PRO A 65 -7.78 5.87 -20.43
C PRO A 65 -6.58 5.70 -21.33
N LYS A 66 -6.27 4.46 -21.67
CA LYS A 66 -5.16 4.13 -22.58
C LYS A 66 -5.72 3.51 -23.86
N PRO A 67 -5.18 3.86 -25.04
CA PRO A 67 -5.58 3.19 -26.26
C PRO A 67 -5.09 1.75 -26.28
N TYR A 68 -5.86 0.88 -26.87
CA TYR A 68 -5.47 -0.50 -27.10
C TYR A 68 -5.97 -0.96 -28.47
N VAL A 69 -5.33 -2.02 -28.97
CA VAL A 69 -5.71 -2.66 -30.23
C VAL A 69 -6.03 -4.12 -29.96
N ILE A 70 -7.14 -4.60 -30.49
CA ILE A 70 -7.52 -6.00 -30.35
C ILE A 70 -6.57 -6.85 -31.20
N GLN A 71 -5.90 -7.82 -30.56
CA GLN A 71 -4.83 -8.61 -31.18
C GLN A 71 -5.33 -9.90 -31.82
N TRP A 72 -6.54 -10.35 -31.53
CA TRP A 72 -7.05 -11.64 -31.99
C TRP A 72 -8.56 -11.61 -32.18
N GLY A 73 -9.07 -12.67 -32.78
CA GLY A 73 -10.50 -12.87 -33.04
C GLY A 73 -11.01 -12.08 -34.24
N ASP A 74 -12.33 -12.08 -34.40
CA ASP A 74 -12.98 -11.42 -35.56
C ASP A 74 -12.83 -9.90 -35.53
N ARG A 75 -12.51 -9.36 -34.37
CA ARG A 75 -12.35 -7.91 -34.14
C ARG A 75 -10.91 -7.47 -34.15
N LYS A 76 -9.99 -8.33 -34.65
CA LYS A 76 -8.56 -8.00 -34.71
C LYS A 76 -8.33 -6.71 -35.51
N GLY A 77 -7.53 -5.81 -34.93
CA GLY A 77 -7.24 -4.51 -35.54
C GLY A 77 -8.17 -3.40 -35.10
N GLU A 78 -9.28 -3.69 -34.42
CA GLU A 78 -10.13 -2.66 -33.85
C GLU A 78 -9.41 -1.96 -32.71
N LYS A 79 -9.55 -0.65 -32.65
CA LYS A 79 -8.98 0.18 -31.60
C LYS A 79 -10.03 0.52 -30.56
N GLY A 80 -9.61 0.59 -29.31
CA GLY A 80 -10.47 1.00 -28.21
C GLY A 80 -9.69 1.77 -27.16
N MET A 81 -10.40 2.20 -26.14
CA MET A 81 -9.82 2.90 -24.99
C MET A 81 -10.18 2.14 -23.70
N THR A 82 -9.21 1.98 -22.83
CA THR A 82 -9.51 1.43 -21.49
C THR A 82 -10.34 2.44 -20.69
N LYS A 83 -11.13 1.96 -19.75
CA LYS A 83 -11.90 2.84 -18.87
C LYS A 83 -10.97 3.58 -17.91
N ARG A 84 -11.39 4.79 -17.49
CA ARG A 84 -10.74 5.48 -16.38
C ARG A 84 -10.72 4.58 -15.16
N LYS A 85 -9.58 4.52 -14.50
CA LYS A 85 -9.44 3.77 -13.25
C LYS A 85 -9.04 4.70 -12.11
N ILE A 86 -9.70 4.51 -10.97
CA ILE A 86 -9.33 5.17 -9.72
C ILE A 86 -8.68 4.10 -8.87
N ILE A 87 -7.44 4.31 -8.48
CA ILE A 87 -6.69 3.35 -7.66
C ILE A 87 -6.12 4.03 -6.43
N THR A 88 -5.98 3.24 -5.37
CA THR A 88 -5.28 3.66 -4.15
C THR A 88 -3.88 3.08 -4.18
N VAL A 89 -2.88 3.95 -4.06
CA VAL A 89 -1.48 3.58 -4.10
C VAL A 89 -0.87 3.81 -2.72
N ILE A 90 -0.11 2.83 -2.25
CA ILE A 90 0.65 2.93 -1.00
C ILE A 90 2.12 2.97 -1.36
N LYS A 91 2.80 4.05 -0.94
CA LYS A 91 4.21 4.27 -1.23
C LYS A 91 4.99 4.51 0.07
N ASN A 92 6.27 4.17 0.07
CA ASN A 92 7.14 4.59 1.16
C ASN A 92 7.48 6.08 1.00
N THR A 93 7.76 6.74 2.12
CA THR A 93 8.23 8.13 2.09
C THR A 93 9.72 8.17 1.77
N LYS A 94 10.22 9.34 1.35
CA LYS A 94 11.66 9.54 1.15
C LYS A 94 12.44 9.30 2.44
N HIS A 95 11.89 9.73 3.57
CA HIS A 95 12.49 9.52 4.88
C HIS A 95 12.72 8.04 5.15
N PHE A 96 11.69 7.21 4.94
CA PHE A 96 11.79 5.76 5.13
C PHE A 96 12.77 5.11 4.15
N ALA A 97 12.73 5.49 2.88
CA ALA A 97 13.63 4.94 1.86
C ALA A 97 15.09 5.24 2.21
N ASN A 98 15.42 6.48 2.59
CA ASN A 98 16.76 6.87 2.98
C ASN A 98 17.25 6.11 4.22
N LYS A 99 16.39 5.97 5.22
CA LYS A 99 16.72 5.24 6.45
C LYS A 99 16.94 3.75 6.19
N SER A 100 16.17 3.17 5.28
CA SER A 100 16.33 1.76 4.89
C SER A 100 17.69 1.50 4.21
N GLU A 101 18.18 2.45 3.43
CA GLU A 101 19.46 2.34 2.74
C GLU A 101 20.66 2.51 3.67
N GLU A 102 20.49 3.22 4.78
CA GLU A 102 21.55 3.45 5.78
C GLU A 102 21.85 2.24 6.65
N SER A 103 20.98 1.23 6.63
CA SER A 103 21.12 0.05 7.50
C SER A 103 22.14 -0.96 7.04
#